data_44a7f84f7ccbb342ba7af37318922c52
#
_entry.id   44a7f84f7ccbb342ba7af37318922c52
#
_cell.length_a   1.000
_cell.length_b   1.000
_cell.length_c   1.000
_cell.angle_alpha   90.00
_cell.angle_beta   90.00
_cell.angle_gamma   90.00
#
_symmetry.space_group_name_H-M   'P 1'
#
loop_
_entity.id
_entity.type
_entity.pdbx_description
1 polymer ?
#
loop_
_entity_poly.entity_id
_entity_poly.type
_entity_poly.pdbx_seq_one_letter_code
_entity_poly.pdbx_strand_id
1 'polypeptide(L)'
;EHFYFNQTSEEERQSLKDLLLYLDKNRIDPCIGFALLESCHQWRSGFDENNFQRKRYVAETMLQWDKVMIEKQFSIITLFANRDKKCRDRPYQTRIDPLAYGFNGIISDFTQFAIHYASLLKIMLLAQKMNTDNRLMMLAEYVSWVNDQLGATSAYELQVAIDILTGNGNRAEQARRLIKYSGNESIDDLSHKAWNAAWDCYFMSVTDAHEARLEYETGMSSRDTVLITRNIDPLWLREKAILHDVETESYSIPVPKIECTLDLRRGIADADVLSILNTLHEKQAARRLVNSTNEQMRGYILSFESEVGLGQSAFVDSPLRL
;
A
#
# COMPACT_ATOMS: atom_id res chain seq x y z
N GLU A 1 10.41 5.72 15.70
CA GLU A 1 11.75 6.35 15.62
C GLU A 1 11.74 7.75 16.22
N HIS A 2 10.87 8.67 15.78
CA HIS A 2 10.79 10.04 16.28
C HIS A 2 10.61 10.12 17.78
N PHE A 3 9.79 9.24 18.37
CA PHE A 3 9.64 9.14 19.81
C PHE A 3 10.96 8.74 20.49
N TYR A 4 11.60 7.66 20.00
CA TYR A 4 12.82 7.12 20.56
C TYR A 4 13.94 8.17 20.58
N PHE A 5 13.98 9.05 19.57
CA PHE A 5 14.94 10.15 19.48
C PHE A 5 14.42 11.50 20.00
N ASN A 6 13.33 11.49 20.78
CA ASN A 6 12.74 12.68 21.40
C ASN A 6 12.36 13.79 20.39
N GLN A 7 11.82 13.40 19.24
CA GLN A 7 11.41 14.30 18.13
C GLN A 7 9.89 14.30 17.90
N THR A 8 9.11 13.85 18.88
CA THR A 8 7.64 13.75 18.77
C THR A 8 6.94 14.82 19.60
N SER A 9 5.76 15.23 19.15
CA SER A 9 4.83 16.01 19.95
C SER A 9 4.30 15.21 21.14
N GLU A 10 3.75 15.88 22.14
CA GLU A 10 3.17 15.22 23.31
C GLU A 10 1.97 14.33 22.93
N GLU A 11 1.15 14.77 21.96
CA GLU A 11 0.02 14.02 21.44
C GLU A 11 0.49 12.70 20.76
N GLU A 12 1.52 12.78 19.94
CA GLU A 12 2.10 11.59 19.30
C GLU A 12 2.72 10.63 20.30
N ARG A 13 3.34 11.17 21.33
CA ARG A 13 3.91 10.37 22.44
C ARG A 13 2.81 9.61 23.17
N GLN A 14 1.71 10.31 23.53
CA GLN A 14 0.60 9.67 24.19
C GLN A 14 -0.05 8.59 23.32
N SER A 15 -0.28 8.88 22.04
CA SER A 15 -0.84 7.91 21.10
C SER A 15 0.04 6.66 20.96
N LEU A 16 1.37 6.83 20.90
CA LEU A 16 2.28 5.69 20.83
C LEU A 16 2.29 4.90 22.14
N LYS A 17 2.26 5.58 23.29
CA LYS A 17 2.15 4.91 24.59
C LYS A 17 0.90 4.06 24.68
N ASP A 18 -0.25 4.61 24.28
CA ASP A 18 -1.54 3.92 24.33
C ASP A 18 -1.53 2.71 23.40
N LEU A 19 -0.94 2.83 22.21
CA LEU A 19 -0.75 1.71 21.29
C LEU A 19 0.10 0.60 21.90
N LEU A 20 1.26 0.92 22.46
CA LEU A 20 2.14 -0.09 23.08
C LEU A 20 1.46 -0.79 24.25
N LEU A 21 0.75 -0.05 25.10
CA LEU A 21 -0.03 -0.63 26.20
C LEU A 21 -1.17 -1.52 25.69
N TYR A 22 -1.81 -1.14 24.58
CA TYR A 22 -2.85 -1.94 23.94
C TYR A 22 -2.28 -3.26 23.41
N LEU A 23 -1.14 -3.22 22.71
CA LEU A 23 -0.45 -4.40 22.17
C LEU A 23 -0.03 -5.36 23.30
N ASP A 24 0.61 -4.85 24.34
CA ASP A 24 1.05 -5.63 25.51
C ASP A 24 -0.14 -6.28 26.24
N LYS A 25 -1.19 -5.49 26.56
CA LYS A 25 -2.41 -5.96 27.22
C LYS A 25 -3.11 -7.09 26.46
N ASN A 26 -3.18 -7.00 25.15
CA ASN A 26 -3.90 -7.95 24.31
C ASN A 26 -2.98 -9.04 23.75
N ARG A 27 -1.70 -9.02 24.06
CA ARG A 27 -0.68 -9.97 23.57
C ARG A 27 -0.66 -10.06 22.04
N ILE A 28 -0.75 -8.89 21.38
CA ILE A 28 -0.71 -8.78 19.93
C ILE A 28 0.74 -8.78 19.48
N ASP A 29 1.09 -9.67 18.55
CA ASP A 29 2.41 -9.72 17.91
C ASP A 29 2.37 -8.85 16.63
N PRO A 30 2.94 -7.64 16.65
CA PRO A 30 2.86 -6.75 15.51
C PRO A 30 3.87 -7.11 14.42
N CYS A 31 3.39 -7.31 13.20
CA CYS A 31 4.25 -7.43 12.03
C CYS A 31 4.73 -6.04 11.57
N ILE A 32 5.96 -5.66 11.94
CA ILE A 32 6.55 -4.36 11.57
C ILE A 32 7.26 -4.39 10.21
N GLY A 33 7.40 -5.56 9.59
CA GLY A 33 8.18 -5.73 8.36
C GLY A 33 7.73 -4.81 7.23
N PHE A 34 6.43 -4.71 7.00
CA PHE A 34 5.86 -3.86 5.96
C PHE A 34 6.11 -2.36 6.20
N ALA A 35 5.92 -1.89 7.43
CA ALA A 35 6.18 -0.50 7.78
C ALA A 35 7.68 -0.14 7.66
N LEU A 36 8.57 -1.10 7.94
CA LEU A 36 10.00 -0.94 7.73
C LEU A 36 10.32 -0.87 6.23
N LEU A 37 9.71 -1.74 5.43
CA LEU A 37 9.91 -1.75 3.98
C LEU A 37 9.51 -0.41 3.35
N GLU A 38 8.29 0.07 3.61
CA GLU A 38 7.83 1.39 3.14
C GLU A 38 8.77 2.51 3.56
N SER A 39 9.07 2.57 4.87
CA SER A 39 9.83 3.68 5.42
C SER A 39 11.31 3.70 5.03
N CYS A 40 11.81 2.61 4.46
CA CYS A 40 13.20 2.47 4.03
C CYS A 40 13.35 2.37 2.50
N HIS A 41 12.23 2.25 1.77
CA HIS A 41 12.23 2.21 0.31
C HIS A 41 11.73 3.53 -0.25
N GLN A 42 12.64 4.35 -0.72
CA GLN A 42 12.33 5.69 -1.18
C GLN A 42 12.16 5.72 -2.71
N TRP A 43 11.21 6.54 -3.15
CA TRP A 43 11.01 6.82 -4.56
C TRP A 43 12.33 7.30 -5.22
N ARG A 44 12.75 6.64 -6.30
CA ARG A 44 14.01 6.90 -7.06
C ARG A 44 15.31 6.72 -6.29
N SER A 45 15.28 6.41 -5.01
CA SER A 45 16.52 6.26 -4.21
C SER A 45 16.79 4.83 -3.79
N GLY A 46 15.80 3.93 -4.00
CA GLY A 46 15.91 2.54 -3.62
C GLY A 46 15.83 2.30 -2.11
N PHE A 47 16.37 1.20 -1.66
CA PHE A 47 16.30 0.75 -0.28
C PHE A 47 17.47 1.30 0.55
N ASP A 48 17.14 2.01 1.64
CA ASP A 48 18.10 2.52 2.62
C ASP A 48 18.33 1.51 3.74
N GLU A 49 19.36 0.68 3.58
CA GLU A 49 19.70 -0.36 4.56
C GLU A 49 20.08 0.23 5.94
N ASN A 50 20.77 1.36 5.99
CA ASN A 50 21.16 1.95 7.27
C ASN A 50 19.92 2.45 8.03
N ASN A 51 18.98 3.06 7.34
CA ASN A 51 17.71 3.48 7.90
C ASN A 51 16.88 2.27 8.36
N PHE A 52 16.88 1.19 7.57
CA PHE A 52 16.23 -0.07 7.92
C PHE A 52 16.80 -0.63 9.25
N GLN A 53 18.11 -0.80 9.37
CA GLN A 53 18.74 -1.33 10.58
C GLN A 53 18.41 -0.49 11.81
N ARG A 54 18.43 0.84 11.65
CA ARG A 54 18.10 1.78 12.73
C ARG A 54 16.64 1.69 13.15
N LYS A 55 15.70 1.74 12.21
CA LYS A 55 14.25 1.69 12.48
C LYS A 55 13.85 0.34 13.06
N ARG A 56 14.38 -0.75 12.50
CA ARG A 56 14.17 -2.10 13.01
C ARG A 56 14.58 -2.21 14.49
N TYR A 57 15.80 -1.80 14.81
CA TYR A 57 16.30 -1.84 16.18
C TYR A 57 15.40 -1.08 17.16
N VAL A 58 14.97 0.12 16.79
CA VAL A 58 14.07 0.93 17.61
C VAL A 58 12.73 0.23 17.80
N ALA A 59 12.11 -0.25 16.73
CA ALA A 59 10.80 -0.91 16.77
C ALA A 59 10.86 -2.20 17.62
N GLU A 60 11.82 -3.09 17.35
CA GLU A 60 12.01 -4.32 18.13
C GLU A 60 12.26 -4.04 19.61
N THR A 61 13.05 -3.00 19.91
CA THR A 61 13.32 -2.62 21.32
C THR A 61 12.04 -2.17 22.02
N MET A 62 11.21 -1.33 21.34
CA MET A 62 9.99 -0.80 21.94
C MET A 62 8.91 -1.87 22.10
N LEU A 63 8.81 -2.79 21.13
CA LEU A 63 7.83 -3.89 21.17
C LEU A 63 8.14 -4.96 22.22
N GLN A 64 9.36 -4.99 22.75
CA GLN A 64 9.74 -5.87 23.86
C GLN A 64 9.44 -5.25 25.24
N TRP A 65 8.95 -4.01 25.32
CA TRP A 65 8.63 -3.37 26.59
C TRP A 65 7.32 -3.88 27.14
N ASP A 66 7.35 -4.35 28.38
CA ASP A 66 6.16 -4.61 29.18
C ASP A 66 5.52 -3.30 29.69
N LYS A 67 4.34 -3.39 30.28
CA LYS A 67 3.62 -2.24 30.82
C LYS A 67 4.49 -1.38 31.76
N VAL A 68 5.27 -2.01 32.65
CA VAL A 68 6.11 -1.29 33.63
C VAL A 68 7.20 -0.51 32.90
N MET A 69 7.82 -1.13 31.92
CA MET A 69 8.84 -0.47 31.10
C MET A 69 8.24 0.66 30.26
N ILE A 70 7.09 0.45 29.63
CA ILE A 70 6.38 1.48 28.86
C ILE A 70 6.10 2.71 29.75
N GLU A 71 5.45 2.52 30.89
CA GLU A 71 5.14 3.60 31.82
C GLU A 71 6.41 4.35 32.27
N LYS A 72 7.47 3.63 32.59
CA LYS A 72 8.76 4.20 32.98
C LYS A 72 9.40 4.99 31.85
N GLN A 73 9.44 4.45 30.64
CA GLN A 73 10.12 5.09 29.50
C GLN A 73 9.38 6.36 29.06
N PHE A 74 8.05 6.35 29.09
CA PHE A 74 7.24 7.53 28.74
C PHE A 74 7.21 8.61 29.85
N SER A 75 7.56 8.28 31.10
CA SER A 75 7.67 9.25 32.17
C SER A 75 9.03 9.99 32.19
N ILE A 76 10.06 9.48 31.50
CA ILE A 76 11.44 10.01 31.59
C ILE A 76 11.87 10.60 30.24
N ILE A 77 11.39 11.80 29.92
CA ILE A 77 11.63 12.50 28.66
C ILE A 77 13.12 12.72 28.32
N THR A 78 13.98 12.84 29.33
CA THR A 78 15.37 13.28 29.17
C THR A 78 16.40 12.16 29.02
N LEU A 79 16.05 10.92 29.30
CA LEU A 79 17.01 9.81 29.29
C LEU A 79 17.39 9.29 27.90
N PHE A 80 16.50 9.41 26.94
CA PHE A 80 16.76 8.90 25.59
C PHE A 80 17.74 9.74 24.80
N ALA A 81 17.62 11.07 24.87
CA ALA A 81 18.51 11.99 24.15
C ALA A 81 19.99 11.77 24.50
N ASN A 82 20.28 11.38 25.76
CA ASN A 82 21.66 11.15 26.24
C ASN A 82 22.16 9.72 25.95
N ARG A 83 21.29 8.72 25.90
CA ARG A 83 21.67 7.35 25.50
C ARG A 83 21.99 7.25 24.04
N ASP A 84 21.28 8.01 23.22
CA ASP A 84 21.35 7.92 21.75
C ASP A 84 22.62 8.46 21.15
N LYS A 85 23.28 9.43 21.75
CA LYS A 85 24.59 9.85 21.27
C LYS A 85 25.57 8.68 21.21
N LYS A 86 25.45 7.72 22.16
CA LYS A 86 26.21 6.49 22.15
C LYS A 86 25.68 5.40 21.23
N CYS A 87 24.38 5.38 20.94
CA CYS A 87 23.78 4.40 20.03
C CYS A 87 23.92 4.80 18.57
N ARG A 88 23.95 6.11 18.24
CA ARG A 88 24.24 6.58 16.88
C ARG A 88 25.65 6.22 16.41
N ASP A 89 26.60 6.15 17.33
CA ASP A 89 28.02 5.89 17.04
C ASP A 89 28.39 4.40 17.17
N ARG A 90 27.48 3.54 17.65
CA ARG A 90 27.70 2.10 17.67
C ARG A 90 27.13 1.48 16.39
N PRO A 91 27.96 0.83 15.57
CA PRO A 91 27.42 -0.09 14.57
C PRO A 91 26.55 -1.11 15.32
N TYR A 92 25.30 -1.25 14.93
CA TYR A 92 24.38 -2.23 15.50
C TYR A 92 25.08 -3.58 15.56
N GLN A 93 25.18 -4.18 16.73
CA GLN A 93 26.00 -5.38 16.97
C GLN A 93 25.52 -6.61 16.17
N THR A 94 24.28 -6.56 15.67
CA THR A 94 23.73 -7.57 14.76
C THR A 94 23.06 -6.87 13.59
N ARG A 95 23.77 -6.77 12.48
CA ARG A 95 23.13 -6.49 11.20
C ARG A 95 22.34 -7.72 10.78
N ILE A 96 21.08 -7.55 10.49
CA ILE A 96 20.23 -8.59 9.90
C ILE A 96 20.14 -8.27 8.41
N ASP A 97 20.35 -9.29 7.60
CA ASP A 97 20.04 -9.20 6.17
C ASP A 97 18.55 -8.88 6.03
N PRO A 98 18.17 -7.77 5.35
CA PRO A 98 16.76 -7.45 5.10
C PRO A 98 16.01 -8.62 4.45
N LEU A 99 16.66 -9.41 3.60
CA LEU A 99 16.09 -10.61 2.99
C LEU A 99 15.78 -11.69 4.01
N ALA A 100 16.65 -11.86 5.03
CA ALA A 100 16.44 -12.82 6.10
C ALA A 100 15.36 -12.40 7.12
N TYR A 101 14.97 -11.12 7.12
CA TYR A 101 13.92 -10.58 7.99
C TYR A 101 12.49 -10.91 7.53
N GLY A 102 12.33 -11.86 6.63
CA GLY A 102 11.02 -12.24 6.09
C GLY A 102 10.61 -11.47 4.84
N PHE A 103 11.48 -10.60 4.32
CA PHE A 103 11.22 -9.87 3.08
C PHE A 103 11.34 -10.73 1.82
N ASN A 104 11.77 -12.00 1.93
CA ASN A 104 11.83 -12.90 0.77
C ASN A 104 10.48 -13.03 0.06
N GLY A 105 9.37 -13.11 0.82
CA GLY A 105 8.02 -13.09 0.26
C GLY A 105 7.65 -11.73 -0.32
N ILE A 106 8.00 -10.65 0.36
CA ILE A 106 7.68 -9.27 -0.03
C ILE A 106 8.45 -8.86 -1.28
N ILE A 107 9.68 -9.33 -1.43
CA ILE A 107 10.52 -9.04 -2.60
C ILE A 107 10.02 -9.77 -3.84
N SER A 108 9.54 -11.00 -3.70
CA SER A 108 8.83 -11.70 -4.80
C SER A 108 7.52 -10.99 -5.17
N ASP A 109 6.89 -10.28 -4.22
CA ASP A 109 5.65 -9.53 -4.39
C ASP A 109 5.86 -8.06 -4.80
N PHE A 110 7.10 -7.62 -5.05
CA PHE A 110 7.36 -6.26 -5.55
C PHE A 110 6.63 -5.96 -6.86
N THR A 111 6.37 -7.00 -7.63
CA THR A 111 5.47 -6.93 -8.80
C THR A 111 4.09 -6.45 -8.43
N GLN A 112 3.53 -6.90 -7.31
CA GLN A 112 2.23 -6.43 -6.83
C GLN A 112 2.28 -4.94 -6.46
N PHE A 113 3.29 -4.50 -5.72
CA PHE A 113 3.49 -3.08 -5.44
C PHE A 113 3.59 -2.24 -6.74
N ALA A 114 4.34 -2.74 -7.72
CA ALA A 114 4.52 -2.08 -9.00
C ALA A 114 3.20 -1.97 -9.81
N ILE A 115 2.32 -2.96 -9.69
CA ILE A 115 0.96 -2.91 -10.27
C ILE A 115 0.13 -1.80 -9.62
N HIS A 116 0.14 -1.70 -8.27
CA HIS A 116 -0.53 -0.61 -7.55
C HIS A 116 -0.02 0.76 -8.02
N TYR A 117 1.30 0.92 -8.07
CA TYR A 117 1.93 2.15 -8.52
C TYR A 117 1.50 2.54 -9.94
N ALA A 118 1.65 1.64 -10.90
CA ALA A 118 1.32 1.91 -12.31
C ALA A 118 -0.16 2.22 -12.50
N SER A 119 -1.04 1.49 -11.81
CA SER A 119 -2.48 1.73 -11.83
C SER A 119 -2.84 3.11 -11.32
N LEU A 120 -2.31 3.52 -10.18
CA LEU A 120 -2.57 4.84 -9.59
C LEU A 120 -2.01 5.97 -10.46
N LEU A 121 -0.80 5.80 -11.02
CA LEU A 121 -0.23 6.78 -11.96
C LEU A 121 -1.12 6.92 -13.20
N LYS A 122 -1.59 5.81 -13.79
CA LYS A 122 -2.51 5.86 -14.95
C LYS A 122 -3.81 6.57 -14.60
N ILE A 123 -4.41 6.29 -13.43
CA ILE A 123 -5.63 6.97 -12.96
C ILE A 123 -5.42 8.48 -12.86
N MET A 124 -4.31 8.94 -12.28
CA MET A 124 -3.99 10.36 -12.16
C MET A 124 -3.83 11.03 -13.53
N LEU A 125 -3.16 10.37 -14.47
CA LEU A 125 -3.00 10.87 -15.85
C LEU A 125 -4.32 10.99 -16.59
N LEU A 126 -5.23 10.04 -16.40
CA LEU A 126 -6.57 10.11 -16.98
C LEU A 126 -7.40 11.23 -16.32
N ALA A 127 -7.27 11.38 -15.01
CA ALA A 127 -7.92 12.46 -14.28
C ALA A 127 -7.48 13.87 -14.74
N GLN A 128 -6.22 14.04 -15.17
CA GLN A 128 -5.74 15.31 -15.78
C GLN A 128 -6.41 15.60 -17.12
N LYS A 129 -6.75 14.57 -17.90
CA LYS A 129 -7.41 14.70 -19.22
C LYS A 129 -8.93 14.75 -19.13
N MET A 130 -9.47 14.50 -17.95
CA MET A 130 -10.89 14.36 -17.71
C MET A 130 -11.61 15.70 -17.73
N ASN A 131 -12.77 15.73 -18.38
CA ASN A 131 -13.77 16.81 -18.34
C ASN A 131 -15.16 16.25 -18.02
N THR A 132 -16.18 17.09 -18.07
CA THR A 132 -17.55 16.69 -17.73
C THR A 132 -18.10 15.60 -18.64
N ASP A 133 -17.72 15.61 -19.92
CA ASP A 133 -18.36 14.81 -20.97
C ASP A 133 -17.64 13.47 -21.25
N ASN A 134 -16.35 13.35 -20.85
CA ASN A 134 -15.53 12.19 -21.20
C ASN A 134 -15.27 11.21 -20.04
N ARG A 135 -15.97 11.32 -18.92
CA ARG A 135 -15.72 10.54 -17.69
C ARG A 135 -15.81 9.02 -17.89
N LEU A 136 -16.91 8.55 -18.48
CA LEU A 136 -17.07 7.12 -18.78
C LEU A 136 -16.00 6.63 -19.78
N MET A 137 -15.63 7.47 -20.74
CA MET A 137 -14.55 7.15 -21.68
C MET A 137 -13.21 7.02 -20.96
N MET A 138 -12.92 7.87 -19.97
CA MET A 138 -11.68 7.75 -19.16
C MET A 138 -11.66 6.46 -18.33
N LEU A 139 -12.81 6.06 -17.75
CA LEU A 139 -12.92 4.77 -17.04
C LEU A 139 -12.73 3.59 -18.01
N ALA A 140 -13.37 3.64 -19.19
CA ALA A 140 -13.20 2.62 -20.20
C ALA A 140 -11.75 2.53 -20.71
N GLU A 141 -11.07 3.68 -20.87
CA GLU A 141 -9.63 3.72 -21.22
C GLU A 141 -8.77 3.07 -20.12
N TYR A 142 -9.05 3.34 -18.84
CA TYR A 142 -8.34 2.71 -17.73
C TYR A 142 -8.53 1.18 -17.77
N VAL A 143 -9.76 0.71 -17.87
CA VAL A 143 -10.09 -0.73 -17.91
C VAL A 143 -9.46 -1.41 -19.12
N SER A 144 -9.50 -0.77 -20.29
CA SER A 144 -8.83 -1.30 -21.49
C SER A 144 -7.32 -1.39 -21.31
N TRP A 145 -6.71 -0.35 -20.74
CA TRP A 145 -5.28 -0.33 -20.49
C TRP A 145 -4.87 -1.45 -19.49
N VAL A 146 -5.64 -1.65 -18.41
CA VAL A 146 -5.42 -2.77 -17.47
C VAL A 146 -5.53 -4.10 -18.20
N ASN A 147 -6.57 -4.27 -19.03
CA ASN A 147 -6.78 -5.50 -19.78
C ASN A 147 -5.68 -5.78 -20.81
N ASP A 148 -5.25 -4.78 -21.54
CA ASP A 148 -4.44 -4.97 -22.74
C ASP A 148 -2.93 -4.82 -22.48
N GLN A 149 -2.56 -4.09 -21.42
CA GLN A 149 -1.16 -3.77 -21.12
C GLN A 149 -0.72 -4.26 -19.74
N LEU A 150 -1.34 -3.79 -18.66
CA LEU A 150 -0.89 -4.15 -17.30
C LEU A 150 -1.19 -5.62 -16.95
N GLY A 151 -2.33 -6.12 -17.35
CA GLY A 151 -2.72 -7.51 -17.15
C GLY A 151 -3.29 -7.85 -15.77
N ALA A 152 -3.18 -6.94 -14.80
CA ALA A 152 -3.68 -7.11 -13.45
C ALA A 152 -4.07 -5.76 -12.82
N THR A 153 -5.03 -5.78 -11.90
CA THR A 153 -5.38 -4.65 -11.02
C THR A 153 -5.99 -5.21 -9.75
N SER A 154 -5.91 -4.48 -8.65
CA SER A 154 -6.68 -4.84 -7.46
C SER A 154 -8.00 -4.08 -7.42
N ALA A 155 -8.91 -4.53 -6.56
CA ALA A 155 -10.17 -3.84 -6.32
C ALA A 155 -9.98 -2.45 -5.72
N TYR A 156 -8.88 -2.22 -5.02
CA TYR A 156 -8.58 -0.92 -4.42
C TYR A 156 -8.29 0.15 -5.47
N GLU A 157 -7.42 -0.11 -6.45
CA GLU A 157 -7.19 0.83 -7.56
C GLU A 157 -8.43 0.97 -8.43
N LEU A 158 -9.16 -0.12 -8.64
CA LEU A 158 -10.41 -0.07 -9.40
C LEU A 158 -11.43 0.84 -8.71
N GLN A 159 -11.57 0.73 -7.37
CA GLN A 159 -12.42 1.65 -6.59
C GLN A 159 -11.97 3.10 -6.72
N VAL A 160 -10.66 3.36 -6.61
CA VAL A 160 -10.09 4.71 -6.80
C VAL A 160 -10.40 5.23 -8.21
N ALA A 161 -10.27 4.40 -9.24
CA ALA A 161 -10.60 4.77 -10.63
C ALA A 161 -12.08 5.13 -10.79
N ILE A 162 -12.98 4.29 -10.28
CA ILE A 162 -14.43 4.54 -10.29
C ILE A 162 -14.74 5.87 -9.61
N ASP A 163 -14.25 6.08 -8.39
CA ASP A 163 -14.58 7.25 -7.59
C ASP A 163 -14.01 8.55 -8.19
N ILE A 164 -12.78 8.55 -8.71
CA ILE A 164 -12.19 9.75 -9.34
C ILE A 164 -12.85 10.07 -10.67
N LEU A 165 -13.05 9.06 -11.52
CA LEU A 165 -13.46 9.26 -12.90
C LEU A 165 -14.98 9.41 -13.02
N THR A 166 -15.77 8.68 -12.24
CA THR A 166 -17.23 8.63 -12.38
C THR A 166 -18.00 8.95 -11.09
N GLY A 167 -17.36 8.95 -9.94
CA GLY A 167 -17.98 9.17 -8.64
C GLY A 167 -18.63 10.55 -8.46
N ASN A 168 -19.54 10.65 -7.52
CA ASN A 168 -20.09 11.94 -7.09
C ASN A 168 -18.99 12.83 -6.49
N GLY A 169 -19.31 14.12 -6.25
CA GLY A 169 -18.31 15.10 -5.81
C GLY A 169 -17.59 14.69 -4.53
N ASN A 170 -18.30 14.14 -3.55
CA ASN A 170 -17.73 13.72 -2.26
C ASN A 170 -16.80 12.51 -2.44
N ARG A 171 -17.22 11.49 -3.20
CA ARG A 171 -16.43 10.30 -3.48
C ARG A 171 -15.14 10.65 -4.25
N ALA A 172 -15.28 11.45 -5.30
CA ALA A 172 -14.15 11.91 -6.09
C ALA A 172 -13.16 12.73 -5.25
N GLU A 173 -13.63 13.56 -4.31
CA GLU A 173 -12.78 14.33 -3.42
C GLU A 173 -12.03 13.43 -2.43
N GLN A 174 -12.71 12.46 -1.82
CA GLN A 174 -12.10 11.50 -0.91
C GLN A 174 -11.03 10.67 -1.60
N ALA A 175 -11.32 10.16 -2.81
CA ALA A 175 -10.35 9.40 -3.60
C ALA A 175 -9.15 10.27 -4.02
N ARG A 176 -9.36 11.53 -4.41
CA ARG A 176 -8.27 12.49 -4.69
C ARG A 176 -7.40 12.76 -3.47
N ARG A 177 -8.01 12.85 -2.28
CA ARG A 177 -7.26 13.06 -1.04
C ARG A 177 -6.36 11.86 -0.72
N LEU A 178 -6.86 10.63 -0.88
CA LEU A 178 -6.07 9.41 -0.71
C LEU A 178 -4.79 9.44 -1.57
N ILE A 179 -4.93 9.75 -2.85
CA ILE A 179 -3.79 9.80 -3.78
C ILE A 179 -3.09 11.17 -3.82
N LYS A 180 -3.52 12.12 -2.98
CA LYS A 180 -3.00 13.49 -2.88
C LYS A 180 -3.01 14.27 -4.23
N TYR A 181 -4.00 13.97 -5.08
CA TYR A 181 -4.11 14.53 -6.42
C TYR A 181 -4.87 15.86 -6.43
N SER A 182 -4.25 16.93 -6.96
CA SER A 182 -4.82 18.29 -7.04
C SER A 182 -5.14 18.77 -8.47
N GLY A 183 -4.64 18.10 -9.49
CA GLY A 183 -5.03 18.32 -10.89
C GLY A 183 -4.01 19.00 -11.79
N ASN A 184 -2.98 19.65 -11.26
CA ASN A 184 -1.99 20.42 -12.05
C ASN A 184 -0.55 20.01 -11.73
N GLU A 185 -0.34 18.73 -11.44
CA GLU A 185 0.97 18.22 -11.11
C GLU A 185 1.82 17.91 -12.35
N SER A 186 3.13 18.02 -12.18
CA SER A 186 4.10 17.48 -13.14
C SER A 186 4.06 15.94 -13.12
N ILE A 187 4.57 15.31 -14.16
CA ILE A 187 4.65 13.85 -14.22
C ILE A 187 5.49 13.27 -13.08
N ASP A 188 6.54 13.97 -12.66
CA ASP A 188 7.37 13.59 -11.52
C ASP A 188 6.59 13.65 -10.20
N ASP A 189 5.80 14.69 -9.99
CA ASP A 189 4.93 14.82 -8.81
C ASP A 189 3.85 13.72 -8.79
N LEU A 190 3.24 13.43 -9.94
CA LEU A 190 2.26 12.35 -10.05
C LEU A 190 2.90 11.00 -9.73
N SER A 191 4.08 10.71 -10.29
CA SER A 191 4.81 9.48 -10.00
C SER A 191 5.14 9.34 -8.51
N HIS A 192 5.62 10.40 -7.87
CA HIS A 192 5.91 10.39 -6.43
C HIS A 192 4.63 10.18 -5.57
N LYS A 193 3.53 10.83 -5.94
CA LYS A 193 2.24 10.66 -5.26
C LYS A 193 1.68 9.26 -5.47
N ALA A 194 1.76 8.72 -6.69
CA ALA A 194 1.36 7.34 -6.98
C ALA A 194 2.18 6.33 -6.19
N TRP A 195 3.50 6.54 -6.06
CA TRP A 195 4.38 5.73 -5.22
C TRP A 195 3.91 5.68 -3.76
N ASN A 196 3.63 6.84 -3.18
CA ASN A 196 3.19 6.91 -1.78
C ASN A 196 1.81 6.27 -1.56
N ALA A 197 0.85 6.50 -2.46
CA ALA A 197 -0.47 5.90 -2.38
C ALA A 197 -0.46 4.38 -2.67
N ALA A 198 0.50 3.91 -3.47
CA ALA A 198 0.67 2.49 -3.75
C ALA A 198 1.00 1.67 -2.49
N TRP A 199 1.72 2.25 -1.52
CA TRP A 199 1.97 1.60 -0.23
C TRP A 199 0.68 1.36 0.54
N ASP A 200 -0.22 2.33 0.59
CA ASP A 200 -1.52 2.18 1.26
C ASP A 200 -2.34 1.04 0.63
N CYS A 201 -2.42 0.99 -0.71
CA CYS A 201 -3.11 -0.09 -1.44
C CYS A 201 -2.43 -1.45 -1.25
N TYR A 202 -1.11 -1.47 -1.30
CA TYR A 202 -0.32 -2.69 -1.11
C TYR A 202 -0.53 -3.30 0.27
N PHE A 203 -0.48 -2.50 1.34
CA PHE A 203 -0.71 -2.99 2.70
C PHE A 203 -2.11 -3.56 2.88
N MET A 204 -3.13 -2.93 2.32
CA MET A 204 -4.48 -3.47 2.36
C MET A 204 -4.57 -4.80 1.62
N SER A 205 -4.02 -4.89 0.42
CA SER A 205 -4.03 -6.12 -0.39
C SER A 205 -3.30 -7.28 0.30
N VAL A 206 -2.16 -6.99 0.93
CA VAL A 206 -1.41 -8.02 1.68
C VAL A 206 -2.16 -8.46 2.93
N THR A 207 -2.79 -7.52 3.64
CA THR A 207 -3.60 -7.83 4.82
C THR A 207 -4.77 -8.73 4.44
N ASP A 208 -5.50 -8.41 3.37
CA ASP A 208 -6.63 -9.24 2.89
C ASP A 208 -6.17 -10.62 2.41
N ALA A 209 -5.04 -10.69 1.71
CA ALA A 209 -4.47 -11.98 1.28
C ALA A 209 -4.05 -12.84 2.48
N HIS A 210 -3.50 -12.22 3.53
CA HIS A 210 -3.14 -12.92 4.76
C HIS A 210 -4.38 -13.41 5.51
N GLU A 211 -5.41 -12.58 5.65
CA GLU A 211 -6.70 -12.97 6.22
C GLU A 211 -7.31 -14.16 5.48
N ALA A 212 -7.37 -14.09 4.15
CA ALA A 212 -7.90 -15.16 3.31
C ALA A 212 -7.13 -16.47 3.48
N ARG A 213 -5.79 -16.40 3.59
CA ARG A 213 -4.95 -17.57 3.82
C ARG A 213 -5.17 -18.19 5.18
N LEU A 214 -5.26 -17.39 6.24
CA LEU A 214 -5.52 -17.87 7.60
C LEU A 214 -6.90 -18.56 7.69
N GLU A 215 -7.93 -17.99 7.09
CA GLU A 215 -9.26 -18.59 7.04
C GLU A 215 -9.24 -19.95 6.34
N TYR A 216 -8.55 -20.05 5.22
CA TYR A 216 -8.39 -21.30 4.48
C TYR A 216 -7.63 -22.37 5.29
N GLU A 217 -6.50 -22.01 5.91
CA GLU A 217 -5.65 -22.95 6.65
C GLU A 217 -6.25 -23.42 7.98
N THR A 218 -7.01 -22.56 8.65
CA THR A 218 -7.49 -22.80 10.01
C THR A 218 -8.99 -23.08 10.10
N GLY A 219 -9.76 -22.76 9.06
CA GLY A 219 -11.22 -22.77 9.08
C GLY A 219 -11.84 -21.76 10.07
N MET A 220 -11.01 -20.88 10.63
CA MET A 220 -11.45 -19.82 11.52
C MET A 220 -11.58 -18.52 10.75
N SER A 221 -12.69 -17.81 10.91
CA SER A 221 -12.85 -16.46 10.38
C SER A 221 -11.74 -15.57 10.94
N SER A 222 -10.80 -15.19 10.10
CA SER A 222 -9.56 -14.51 10.53
C SER A 222 -9.79 -13.01 10.72
N ARG A 223 -10.70 -12.63 11.59
CA ARG A 223 -10.86 -11.24 12.04
C ARG A 223 -9.71 -10.79 12.94
N ASP A 224 -8.65 -11.60 13.02
CA ASP A 224 -7.54 -11.39 13.95
C ASP A 224 -6.38 -10.58 13.36
N THR A 225 -6.40 -10.29 12.05
CA THR A 225 -5.39 -9.42 11.41
C THR A 225 -5.90 -7.98 11.37
N VAL A 226 -5.17 -7.06 11.97
CA VAL A 226 -5.54 -5.65 12.05
C VAL A 226 -4.44 -4.78 11.45
N LEU A 227 -4.79 -3.97 10.47
CA LEU A 227 -3.91 -2.91 9.96
C LEU A 227 -3.97 -1.72 10.92
N ILE A 228 -2.83 -1.37 11.53
CA ILE A 228 -2.70 -0.20 12.38
C ILE A 228 -2.09 0.93 11.55
N THR A 229 -2.86 1.98 11.34
CA THR A 229 -2.44 3.16 10.57
C THR A 229 -2.89 4.44 11.26
N ARG A 230 -2.13 5.53 11.11
CA ARG A 230 -2.55 6.89 11.44
C ARG A 230 -3.32 7.57 10.32
N ASN A 231 -3.23 7.02 9.11
CA ASN A 231 -3.89 7.55 7.93
C ASN A 231 -5.33 7.05 7.86
N ILE A 232 -6.29 7.96 7.78
CA ILE A 232 -7.72 7.63 7.65
C ILE A 232 -8.08 7.18 6.22
N ASP A 233 -7.27 7.54 5.23
CA ASP A 233 -7.58 7.30 3.83
C ASP A 233 -7.60 5.80 3.45
N PRO A 234 -6.70 4.92 3.94
CA PRO A 234 -6.82 3.49 3.76
C PRO A 234 -8.09 2.89 4.36
N LEU A 235 -8.51 3.37 5.53
CA LEU A 235 -9.75 2.91 6.17
C LEU A 235 -10.97 3.23 5.30
N TRP A 236 -11.04 4.47 4.79
CA TRP A 236 -12.09 4.86 3.87
C TRP A 236 -12.14 3.97 2.62
N LEU A 237 -10.98 3.68 2.02
CA LEU A 237 -10.91 2.84 0.82
C LEU A 237 -11.37 1.41 1.13
N ARG A 238 -10.99 0.84 2.27
CA ARG A 238 -11.42 -0.49 2.71
C ARG A 238 -12.93 -0.57 2.97
N GLU A 239 -13.55 0.50 3.46
CA GLU A 239 -15.01 0.59 3.60
C GLU A 239 -15.76 0.57 2.26
N LYS A 240 -15.10 0.95 1.16
CA LYS A 240 -15.70 1.07 -0.17
C LYS A 240 -15.39 -0.13 -1.08
N ALA A 241 -14.22 -0.73 -0.90
CA ALA A 241 -13.83 -1.98 -1.54
C ALA A 241 -14.00 -3.09 -0.49
N ILE A 242 -15.18 -3.70 -0.44
CA ILE A 242 -15.59 -4.63 0.62
C ILE A 242 -15.14 -6.04 0.27
N LEU A 243 -14.41 -6.69 1.18
CA LEU A 243 -14.12 -8.12 1.09
C LEU A 243 -15.43 -8.90 1.24
N HIS A 244 -15.84 -9.59 0.21
CA HIS A 244 -17.12 -10.29 0.15
C HIS A 244 -16.95 -11.78 0.44
N ASP A 245 -15.92 -12.41 -0.13
CA ASP A 245 -15.70 -13.84 -0.09
C ASP A 245 -14.25 -14.20 -0.41
N VAL A 246 -13.88 -15.47 -0.20
CA VAL A 246 -12.58 -16.00 -0.56
C VAL A 246 -12.78 -17.12 -1.59
N GLU A 247 -12.29 -16.92 -2.80
CA GLU A 247 -12.37 -17.92 -3.85
C GLU A 247 -11.25 -18.95 -3.69
N THR A 248 -11.61 -20.20 -3.42
CA THR A 248 -10.66 -21.29 -3.20
C THR A 248 -10.69 -22.36 -4.29
N GLU A 249 -11.77 -22.41 -5.08
CA GLU A 249 -12.01 -23.53 -6.00
C GLU A 249 -11.09 -23.54 -7.24
N SER A 250 -10.62 -22.39 -7.67
CA SER A 250 -9.81 -22.25 -8.90
C SER A 250 -8.34 -22.04 -8.66
N TYR A 251 -7.87 -21.96 -7.40
CA TYR A 251 -6.51 -21.60 -7.05
C TYR A 251 -5.92 -22.49 -5.97
N SER A 252 -4.61 -22.72 -6.07
CA SER A 252 -3.82 -23.33 -5.00
C SER A 252 -3.64 -22.40 -3.79
N ILE A 253 -3.95 -21.12 -3.94
CA ILE A 253 -3.86 -20.09 -2.90
C ILE A 253 -5.20 -19.36 -2.87
N PRO A 254 -5.79 -19.13 -1.67
CA PRO A 254 -7.03 -18.36 -1.53
C PRO A 254 -6.89 -16.96 -2.11
N VAL A 255 -7.87 -16.52 -2.90
CA VAL A 255 -7.89 -15.18 -3.49
C VAL A 255 -9.06 -14.40 -2.91
N PRO A 256 -8.81 -13.26 -2.25
CA PRO A 256 -9.88 -12.43 -1.72
C PRO A 256 -10.75 -11.88 -2.87
N LYS A 257 -12.05 -12.00 -2.73
CA LYS A 257 -13.04 -11.45 -3.66
C LYS A 257 -13.56 -10.13 -3.07
N ILE A 258 -13.13 -9.03 -3.66
CA ILE A 258 -13.46 -7.69 -3.20
C ILE A 258 -14.44 -7.05 -4.18
N GLU A 259 -15.53 -6.51 -3.65
CA GLU A 259 -16.57 -5.84 -4.42
C GLU A 259 -16.43 -4.31 -4.30
N CYS A 260 -16.42 -3.63 -5.45
CA CYS A 260 -16.41 -2.17 -5.51
C CYS A 260 -17.83 -1.61 -5.33
N THR A 261 -17.95 -0.52 -4.56
CA THR A 261 -19.22 0.17 -4.37
C THR A 261 -19.38 1.34 -5.33
N LEU A 262 -20.59 1.51 -5.89
CA LEU A 262 -20.91 2.60 -6.80
C LEU A 262 -21.67 3.70 -6.07
N ASP A 263 -21.22 4.93 -6.20
CA ASP A 263 -21.94 6.16 -5.80
C ASP A 263 -21.58 7.23 -6.84
N LEU A 264 -22.32 7.19 -7.93
CA LEU A 264 -21.97 7.85 -9.18
C LEU A 264 -22.48 9.30 -9.23
N ARG A 265 -21.82 10.08 -10.06
CA ARG A 265 -22.23 11.44 -10.38
C ARG A 265 -23.56 11.43 -11.14
N ARG A 266 -24.38 12.43 -10.89
CA ARG A 266 -25.64 12.64 -11.62
C ARG A 266 -25.40 12.62 -13.15
N GLY A 267 -26.15 11.81 -13.86
CA GLY A 267 -26.06 11.63 -15.32
C GLY A 267 -25.17 10.48 -15.77
N ILE A 268 -24.53 9.76 -14.84
CA ILE A 268 -23.85 8.51 -15.13
C ILE A 268 -24.70 7.37 -14.55
N ALA A 269 -25.07 6.38 -15.37
CA ALA A 269 -25.85 5.25 -14.94
C ALA A 269 -24.96 4.09 -14.44
N ASP A 270 -25.40 3.39 -13.39
CA ASP A 270 -24.71 2.22 -12.85
C ASP A 270 -24.48 1.16 -13.93
N ALA A 271 -25.48 0.96 -14.83
CA ALA A 271 -25.39 -0.01 -15.91
C ALA A 271 -24.23 0.27 -16.88
N ASP A 272 -23.92 1.55 -17.14
CA ASP A 272 -22.81 1.92 -18.03
C ASP A 272 -21.46 1.58 -17.38
N VAL A 273 -21.31 1.90 -16.08
CA VAL A 273 -20.10 1.58 -15.32
C VAL A 273 -19.94 0.07 -15.20
N LEU A 274 -20.99 -0.66 -14.83
CA LEU A 274 -20.98 -2.12 -14.74
C LEU A 274 -20.64 -2.79 -16.07
N SER A 275 -21.15 -2.26 -17.19
CA SER A 275 -20.81 -2.76 -18.53
C SER A 275 -19.30 -2.64 -18.82
N ILE A 276 -18.67 -1.53 -18.43
CA ILE A 276 -17.22 -1.33 -18.55
C ILE A 276 -16.47 -2.33 -17.65
N LEU A 277 -16.89 -2.47 -16.39
CA LEU A 277 -16.23 -3.35 -15.43
C LEU A 277 -16.35 -4.85 -15.79
N ASN A 278 -17.46 -5.26 -16.38
CA ASN A 278 -17.65 -6.64 -16.83
C ASN A 278 -16.60 -7.06 -17.88
N THR A 279 -16.14 -6.14 -18.73
CA THR A 279 -15.06 -6.43 -19.69
C THR A 279 -13.74 -6.77 -19.00
N LEU A 280 -13.51 -6.24 -17.80
CA LEU A 280 -12.35 -6.57 -16.98
C LEU A 280 -12.42 -8.02 -16.48
N HIS A 281 -13.57 -8.42 -15.93
CA HIS A 281 -13.77 -9.79 -15.42
C HIS A 281 -13.62 -10.86 -16.49
N GLU A 282 -14.21 -10.65 -17.66
CA GLU A 282 -14.13 -11.60 -18.79
C GLU A 282 -12.68 -11.82 -19.24
N LYS A 283 -11.92 -10.74 -19.42
CA LYS A 283 -10.54 -10.83 -19.86
C LYS A 283 -9.59 -11.34 -18.78
N GLN A 284 -9.80 -11.02 -17.50
CA GLN A 284 -9.01 -11.56 -16.41
C GLN A 284 -9.20 -13.06 -16.25
N ALA A 285 -10.43 -13.55 -16.36
CA ALA A 285 -10.71 -14.99 -16.36
C ALA A 285 -9.95 -15.71 -17.48
N ALA A 286 -9.89 -15.13 -18.69
CA ALA A 286 -9.12 -15.66 -19.80
C ALA A 286 -7.59 -15.61 -19.60
N ARG A 287 -7.07 -14.60 -18.89
CA ARG A 287 -5.63 -14.38 -18.66
C ARG A 287 -5.06 -15.14 -17.47
N ARG A 288 -5.88 -15.62 -16.55
CA ARG A 288 -5.45 -16.47 -15.44
C ARG A 288 -4.65 -17.71 -15.88
N LEU A 289 -4.68 -18.01 -17.17
CA LEU A 289 -3.89 -19.07 -17.81
C LEU A 289 -2.50 -18.62 -18.28
N VAL A 290 -2.17 -17.33 -18.20
CA VAL A 290 -0.87 -16.79 -18.65
C VAL A 290 -0.14 -16.17 -17.46
N ASN A 291 0.81 -16.91 -16.89
CA ASN A 291 1.71 -16.41 -15.85
C ASN A 291 2.66 -15.36 -16.43
N SER A 292 2.38 -14.08 -16.22
CA SER A 292 3.39 -13.02 -16.46
C SER A 292 4.52 -13.19 -15.47
N THR A 293 5.77 -13.26 -15.94
CA THR A 293 6.92 -13.28 -15.05
C THR A 293 7.16 -11.91 -14.43
N ASN A 294 7.81 -11.84 -13.26
CA ASN A 294 8.19 -10.58 -12.62
C ASN A 294 8.99 -9.68 -13.56
N GLU A 295 9.82 -10.27 -14.42
CA GLU A 295 10.64 -9.55 -15.39
C GLU A 295 9.79 -8.91 -16.50
N GLN A 296 8.77 -9.60 -17.00
CA GLN A 296 7.84 -9.06 -17.97
C GLN A 296 7.07 -7.88 -17.39
N MET A 297 6.56 -8.00 -16.17
CA MET A 297 5.83 -6.92 -15.50
C MET A 297 6.73 -5.70 -15.28
N ARG A 298 7.98 -5.92 -14.86
CA ARG A 298 8.96 -4.84 -14.74
C ARG A 298 9.22 -4.14 -16.07
N GLY A 299 9.38 -4.90 -17.15
CA GLY A 299 9.53 -4.35 -18.50
C GLY A 299 8.34 -3.47 -18.90
N TYR A 300 7.13 -3.92 -18.60
CA TYR A 300 5.91 -3.14 -18.83
C TYR A 300 5.89 -1.81 -18.09
N ILE A 301 6.24 -1.82 -16.81
CA ILE A 301 6.21 -0.60 -15.99
C ILE A 301 7.25 0.40 -16.46
N LEU A 302 8.46 -0.04 -16.78
CA LEU A 302 9.50 0.81 -17.33
C LEU A 302 9.10 1.41 -18.69
N SER A 303 8.46 0.62 -19.55
CA SER A 303 7.91 1.12 -20.82
C SER A 303 6.82 2.16 -20.59
N PHE A 304 5.88 1.89 -19.69
CA PHE A 304 4.81 2.81 -19.34
C PHE A 304 5.36 4.13 -18.76
N GLU A 305 6.31 4.10 -17.85
CA GLU A 305 6.97 5.30 -17.31
C GLU A 305 7.64 6.14 -18.41
N SER A 306 8.31 5.47 -19.35
CA SER A 306 8.92 6.13 -20.52
C SER A 306 7.86 6.75 -21.43
N GLU A 307 6.78 6.04 -21.73
CA GLU A 307 5.67 6.52 -22.57
C GLU A 307 5.01 7.78 -22.01
N VAL A 308 4.87 7.85 -20.69
CA VAL A 308 4.28 9.03 -20.04
C VAL A 308 5.28 10.17 -19.81
N GLY A 309 6.52 10.00 -20.23
CA GLY A 309 7.55 11.04 -20.21
C GLY A 309 8.27 11.17 -18.87
N LEU A 310 8.26 10.15 -18.02
CA LEU A 310 9.03 10.12 -16.80
C LEU A 310 10.52 9.99 -17.15
N GLY A 311 11.32 11.02 -16.85
CA GLY A 311 12.74 11.07 -17.22
C GLY A 311 13.61 10.06 -16.48
N GLN A 312 13.19 9.63 -15.29
CA GLN A 312 13.84 8.62 -14.46
C GLN A 312 12.80 7.72 -13.81
N SER A 313 12.97 6.40 -13.91
CA SER A 313 12.05 5.45 -13.31
C SER A 313 11.95 5.61 -11.79
N ALA A 314 10.75 5.39 -11.24
CA ALA A 314 10.53 5.30 -9.81
C ALA A 314 11.30 4.13 -9.15
N PHE A 315 11.68 3.12 -9.95
CA PHE A 315 12.30 1.86 -9.54
C PHE A 315 13.80 1.80 -9.80
N VAL A 316 14.49 2.95 -9.83
CA VAL A 316 15.94 2.97 -10.03
C VAL A 316 16.65 2.23 -8.90
N ASP A 317 17.49 1.29 -9.30
CA ASP A 317 18.47 0.58 -8.46
C ASP A 317 17.93 0.04 -7.13
N SER A 318 16.74 -0.58 -7.17
CA SER A 318 16.36 -1.43 -6.05
C SER A 318 17.47 -2.47 -5.83
N PRO A 319 18.07 -2.57 -4.61
CA PRO A 319 18.99 -3.65 -4.27
C PRO A 319 18.33 -5.04 -4.35
N LEU A 320 17.03 -5.06 -4.63
CA LEU A 320 16.22 -6.22 -4.97
C LEU A 320 16.45 -6.70 -6.42
N ARG A 321 17.66 -6.48 -6.97
CA ARG A 321 18.12 -7.23 -8.13
C ARG A 321 18.30 -8.68 -7.69
N LEU A 322 17.28 -9.47 -7.94
CA LEU A 322 17.46 -10.92 -8.04
C LEU A 322 18.14 -11.25 -9.35
#